data_a2b5726c62841f57a3855cb5877feca5
#
_entry.id   a2b5726c62841f57a3855cb5877feca5
#
_cell.length_a   1.000
_cell.length_b   1.000
_cell.length_c   1.000
_cell.angle_alpha   90.00
_cell.angle_beta   90.00
_cell.angle_gamma   90.00
#
_symmetry.space_group_name_H-M   'P 1'
#
loop_
_entity.id
_entity.type
_entity.pdbx_description
1 polymer ?
#
loop_
_entity_poly.entity_id
_entity_poly.type
_entity_poly.pdbx_seq_one_letter_code
_entity_poly.pdbx_strand_id
1 'polypeptide(L)'
;MAWLFNVGTCSTDLRRKLAQMSLGNIDRFVVHTRREIEIYSEWLGLPTERFEFLPYQVPNIPVEYEEDQAAPFITSLGSAHRDFSTLFEAVKQLNIRTVVATGKGAVEGLTVPDQVELPFGISKAECLQLAQQARLNIVPLQPKENITAAGQVTIVEAMMMGRPLIVTDFYGASDYIIHGETGWLVEPNSLASIIEAVDLLWHDDALRQKLGENARAYAQEHFSDPSAGRQLERILSEVAVAQPSVESKLQLTEQA
;
A
#
# COMPACT_ATOMS: atom_id res chain seq x y z
N MET A 1 -13.97 18.24 -3.55
CA MET A 1 -13.12 17.20 -2.92
C MET A 1 -12.48 16.32 -3.98
N ALA A 2 -11.22 15.92 -3.81
CA ALA A 2 -10.54 14.91 -4.62
C ALA A 2 -10.37 13.63 -3.79
N TRP A 3 -11.07 12.57 -4.17
CA TRP A 3 -11.00 11.23 -3.58
C TRP A 3 -9.95 10.40 -4.31
N LEU A 4 -9.18 9.57 -3.61
CA LEU A 4 -8.08 8.76 -4.17
C LEU A 4 -7.03 9.62 -4.91
N PHE A 5 -6.66 10.75 -4.30
CA PHE A 5 -5.72 11.65 -4.93
C PHE A 5 -4.31 11.05 -4.94
N ASN A 6 -3.84 10.71 -6.12
CA ASN A 6 -2.47 10.25 -6.36
C ASN A 6 -2.03 10.70 -7.75
N VAL A 7 -0.95 11.48 -7.82
CA VAL A 7 -0.35 11.93 -9.07
C VAL A 7 0.83 11.06 -9.52
N GLY A 8 1.17 10.05 -8.74
CA GLY A 8 2.28 9.11 -9.01
C GLY A 8 3.65 9.75 -8.86
N THR A 9 3.94 10.81 -9.60
CA THR A 9 5.25 11.49 -9.58
C THR A 9 5.08 13.00 -9.50
N CYS A 10 5.66 13.62 -8.47
CA CYS A 10 5.67 15.07 -8.28
C CYS A 10 6.82 15.70 -9.08
N SER A 11 6.55 16.14 -10.31
CA SER A 11 7.53 16.85 -11.14
C SER A 11 7.62 18.33 -10.78
N THR A 12 8.78 18.95 -11.03
CA THR A 12 9.04 20.37 -10.74
C THR A 12 8.87 21.30 -11.93
N ASP A 13 8.42 20.77 -13.06
CA ASP A 13 8.29 21.45 -14.35
C ASP A 13 6.92 22.12 -14.56
N LEU A 14 6.57 22.34 -15.84
CA LEU A 14 5.28 22.88 -16.26
C LEU A 14 4.07 22.13 -15.65
N ARG A 15 4.20 20.81 -15.40
CA ARG A 15 3.12 20.01 -14.81
C ARG A 15 2.76 20.48 -13.41
N ARG A 16 3.76 20.88 -12.59
CA ARG A 16 3.50 21.48 -11.26
C ARG A 16 2.65 22.73 -11.38
N LYS A 17 3.01 23.65 -12.30
CA LYS A 17 2.25 24.90 -12.50
C LYS A 17 0.82 24.65 -12.96
N LEU A 18 0.64 23.72 -13.90
CA LEU A 18 -0.68 23.33 -14.38
C LEU A 18 -1.51 22.68 -13.27
N ALA A 19 -0.91 21.82 -12.45
CA ALA A 19 -1.57 21.21 -11.31
C ALA A 19 -2.00 22.27 -10.27
N GLN A 20 -1.13 23.21 -9.92
CA GLN A 20 -1.45 24.31 -9.01
C GLN A 20 -2.63 25.15 -9.51
N MET A 21 -2.67 25.46 -10.80
CA MET A 21 -3.76 26.22 -11.41
C MET A 21 -5.09 25.45 -11.44
N SER A 22 -5.05 24.17 -11.78
CA SER A 22 -6.26 23.35 -11.96
C SER A 22 -6.81 22.76 -10.66
N LEU A 23 -5.94 22.49 -9.68
CA LEU A 23 -6.33 21.86 -8.42
C LEU A 23 -6.48 22.83 -7.25
N GLY A 24 -6.08 24.10 -7.42
CA GLY A 24 -6.10 25.12 -6.35
C GLY A 24 -7.48 25.39 -5.73
N ASN A 25 -8.56 25.10 -6.46
CA ASN A 25 -9.94 25.28 -6.00
C ASN A 25 -10.57 24.05 -5.33
N ILE A 26 -9.79 22.95 -5.16
CA ILE A 26 -10.27 21.76 -4.47
C ILE A 26 -10.17 21.97 -2.95
N ASP A 27 -11.28 21.88 -2.24
CA ASP A 27 -11.35 22.15 -0.80
C ASP A 27 -10.68 21.06 0.01
N ARG A 28 -10.76 19.79 -0.40
CA ARG A 28 -10.22 18.65 0.32
C ARG A 28 -9.63 17.60 -0.62
N PHE A 29 -8.43 17.12 -0.30
CA PHE A 29 -7.74 16.03 -0.95
C PHE A 29 -7.66 14.84 0.01
N VAL A 30 -8.07 13.68 -0.43
CA VAL A 30 -7.90 12.44 0.33
C VAL A 30 -6.70 11.69 -0.23
N VAL A 31 -5.69 11.50 0.61
CA VAL A 31 -4.42 10.83 0.31
C VAL A 31 -4.32 9.51 1.09
N HIS A 32 -3.48 8.60 0.63
CA HIS A 32 -3.41 7.24 1.16
C HIS A 32 -2.16 6.93 1.96
N THR A 33 -1.31 7.95 2.19
CA THR A 33 -0.21 7.89 3.15
C THR A 33 -0.06 9.23 3.85
N ARG A 34 0.39 9.23 5.11
CA ARG A 34 0.59 10.48 5.87
C ARG A 34 1.68 11.34 5.25
N ARG A 35 2.71 10.71 4.67
CA ARG A 35 3.78 11.44 3.97
C ARG A 35 3.29 12.21 2.74
N GLU A 36 2.21 11.78 2.09
CA GLU A 36 1.63 12.47 0.94
C GLU A 36 1.02 13.81 1.31
N ILE A 37 0.60 14.02 2.56
CA ILE A 37 0.08 15.31 3.05
C ILE A 37 1.14 16.40 2.84
N GLU A 38 2.34 16.17 3.33
CA GLU A 38 3.45 17.14 3.23
C GLU A 38 3.92 17.29 1.78
N ILE A 39 4.14 16.17 1.08
CA ILE A 39 4.60 16.17 -0.31
C ILE A 39 3.66 16.94 -1.23
N TYR A 40 2.35 16.68 -1.15
CA TYR A 40 1.39 17.35 -2.02
C TYR A 40 1.07 18.77 -1.59
N SER A 41 1.08 19.06 -0.30
CA SER A 41 0.98 20.42 0.23
C SER A 41 2.09 21.31 -0.35
N GLU A 42 3.34 20.86 -0.25
CA GLU A 42 4.49 21.59 -0.80
C GLU A 42 4.43 21.66 -2.33
N TRP A 43 4.12 20.55 -2.99
CA TRP A 43 4.10 20.46 -4.45
C TRP A 43 3.01 21.34 -5.07
N LEU A 44 1.82 21.38 -4.48
CA LEU A 44 0.70 22.20 -4.95
C LEU A 44 0.72 23.62 -4.40
N GLY A 45 1.51 23.91 -3.37
CA GLY A 45 1.50 25.20 -2.69
C GLY A 45 0.18 25.45 -1.94
N LEU A 46 -0.42 24.41 -1.39
CA LEU A 46 -1.68 24.45 -0.64
C LEU A 46 -1.43 24.09 0.83
N PRO A 47 -2.23 24.64 1.76
CA PRO A 47 -2.08 24.32 3.18
C PRO A 47 -2.36 22.85 3.48
N THR A 48 -1.64 22.26 4.44
CA THR A 48 -1.74 20.85 4.84
C THR A 48 -3.16 20.44 5.27
N GLU A 49 -3.93 21.37 5.82
CA GLU A 49 -5.31 21.18 6.27
C GLU A 49 -6.28 20.82 5.13
N ARG A 50 -5.87 21.03 3.87
CA ARG A 50 -6.63 20.56 2.70
C ARG A 50 -6.41 19.09 2.39
N PHE A 51 -5.41 18.45 2.99
CA PHE A 51 -5.06 17.06 2.76
C PHE A 51 -5.43 16.24 3.96
N GLU A 52 -6.11 15.13 3.72
CA GLU A 52 -6.54 14.22 4.76
C GLU A 52 -6.11 12.80 4.44
N PHE A 53 -5.42 12.17 5.39
CA PHE A 53 -5.06 10.77 5.28
C PHE A 53 -6.26 9.87 5.52
N LEU A 54 -6.54 9.04 4.54
CA LEU A 54 -7.46 7.92 4.65
C LEU A 54 -6.77 6.68 4.11
N PRO A 55 -6.65 5.60 4.90
CA PRO A 55 -6.04 4.37 4.42
C PRO A 55 -6.72 3.86 3.14
N TYR A 56 -5.94 3.23 2.27
CA TYR A 56 -6.49 2.52 1.13
C TYR A 56 -7.40 1.39 1.63
N GLN A 57 -8.57 1.25 1.02
CA GLN A 57 -9.53 0.22 1.39
C GLN A 57 -9.64 -0.85 0.30
N VAL A 58 -10.02 -2.04 0.71
CA VAL A 58 -10.39 -3.13 -0.18
C VAL A 58 -11.68 -3.79 0.31
N PRO A 59 -12.47 -4.40 -0.59
CA PRO A 59 -13.62 -5.20 -0.18
C PRO A 59 -13.16 -6.39 0.66
N ASN A 60 -14.09 -6.98 1.41
CA ASN A 60 -13.79 -8.22 2.13
C ASN A 60 -13.35 -9.32 1.15
N ILE A 61 -12.18 -9.90 1.41
CA ILE A 61 -11.62 -10.97 0.60
C ILE A 61 -11.90 -12.30 1.31
N PRO A 62 -12.67 -13.23 0.70
CA PRO A 62 -12.89 -14.53 1.26
C PRO A 62 -11.56 -15.32 1.30
N VAL A 63 -11.34 -16.05 2.39
CA VAL A 63 -10.21 -16.98 2.53
C VAL A 63 -10.70 -18.36 2.11
N GLU A 64 -10.28 -18.81 0.96
CA GLU A 64 -10.72 -20.06 0.33
C GLU A 64 -9.61 -21.12 0.28
N TYR A 65 -8.37 -20.71 0.52
CA TYR A 65 -7.21 -21.58 0.43
C TYR A 65 -6.40 -21.54 1.74
N GLU A 66 -5.91 -22.69 2.15
CA GLU A 66 -4.98 -22.85 3.26
C GLU A 66 -3.53 -22.72 2.78
N GLU A 67 -2.58 -22.55 3.72
CA GLU A 67 -1.15 -22.60 3.44
C GLU A 67 -0.78 -23.93 2.80
N ASP A 68 0.01 -23.91 1.73
CA ASP A 68 0.60 -25.13 1.15
C ASP A 68 1.71 -25.68 2.06
N GLN A 69 1.31 -26.50 3.01
CA GLN A 69 2.22 -27.12 3.97
C GLN A 69 3.12 -28.19 3.35
N ALA A 70 2.71 -28.79 2.22
CA ALA A 70 3.49 -29.82 1.55
C ALA A 70 4.68 -29.24 0.77
N ALA A 71 4.51 -28.03 0.23
CA ALA A 71 5.54 -27.31 -0.53
C ALA A 71 5.51 -25.80 -0.18
N PRO A 72 5.87 -25.44 1.06
CA PRO A 72 5.75 -24.06 1.55
C PRO A 72 6.61 -23.10 0.72
N PHE A 73 6.10 -21.89 0.51
CA PHE A 73 6.76 -20.87 -0.31
C PHE A 73 6.51 -19.46 0.20
N ILE A 74 7.37 -18.54 -0.23
CA ILE A 74 7.15 -17.09 -0.11
C ILE A 74 6.44 -16.61 -1.37
N THR A 75 5.49 -15.67 -1.26
CA THR A 75 4.97 -14.96 -2.44
C THR A 75 5.24 -13.47 -2.38
N SER A 76 5.48 -12.88 -3.55
CA SER A 76 5.54 -11.43 -3.73
C SER A 76 4.70 -11.02 -4.94
N LEU A 77 3.77 -10.10 -4.72
CA LEU A 77 2.81 -9.68 -5.72
C LEU A 77 2.99 -8.22 -6.14
N GLY A 78 2.74 -7.95 -7.42
CA GLY A 78 2.72 -6.60 -7.98
C GLY A 78 4.07 -6.18 -8.59
N SER A 79 4.05 -5.07 -9.35
CA SER A 79 5.19 -4.66 -10.19
C SER A 79 5.73 -3.28 -9.83
N ALA A 80 4.90 -2.40 -9.23
CA ALA A 80 5.27 -1.01 -9.02
C ALA A 80 6.28 -0.87 -7.88
N HIS A 81 7.47 -0.38 -8.22
CA HIS A 81 8.51 -0.02 -7.26
C HIS A 81 8.88 -1.16 -6.29
N ARG A 82 9.08 -2.38 -6.82
CA ARG A 82 9.53 -3.54 -6.06
C ARG A 82 11.05 -3.69 -6.13
N ASP A 83 11.67 -3.99 -4.99
CA ASP A 83 13.07 -4.35 -4.89
C ASP A 83 13.24 -5.87 -5.02
N PHE A 84 12.99 -6.37 -6.24
CA PHE A 84 13.19 -7.79 -6.50
C PHE A 84 14.66 -8.20 -6.47
N SER A 85 15.58 -7.28 -6.69
CA SER A 85 17.03 -7.58 -6.62
C SER A 85 17.43 -8.06 -5.22
N THR A 86 17.06 -7.28 -4.19
CA THR A 86 17.35 -7.64 -2.80
C THR A 86 16.55 -8.89 -2.35
N LEU A 87 15.28 -9.00 -2.78
CA LEU A 87 14.48 -10.20 -2.48
C LEU A 87 15.11 -11.47 -3.07
N PHE A 88 15.53 -11.43 -4.34
CA PHE A 88 16.11 -12.59 -5.02
C PHE A 88 17.41 -13.06 -4.33
N GLU A 89 18.25 -12.11 -3.91
CA GLU A 89 19.45 -12.45 -3.16
C GLU A 89 19.14 -13.06 -1.79
N ALA A 90 18.13 -12.53 -1.08
CA ALA A 90 17.69 -13.07 0.21
C ALA A 90 17.19 -14.51 0.09
N VAL A 91 16.25 -14.78 -0.84
CA VAL A 91 15.65 -16.11 -0.98
C VAL A 91 16.64 -17.14 -1.54
N LYS A 92 17.61 -16.69 -2.33
CA LYS A 92 18.74 -17.52 -2.77
C LYS A 92 19.61 -17.96 -1.60
N GLN A 93 20.00 -17.02 -0.71
CA GLN A 93 20.82 -17.35 0.48
C GLN A 93 20.07 -18.27 1.45
N LEU A 94 18.77 -18.05 1.64
CA LEU A 94 17.92 -18.86 2.50
C LEU A 94 17.51 -20.20 1.85
N ASN A 95 17.72 -20.35 0.55
CA ASN A 95 17.27 -21.50 -0.26
C ASN A 95 15.78 -21.79 -0.11
N ILE A 96 14.94 -20.73 -0.14
CA ILE A 96 13.49 -20.83 0.02
C ILE A 96 12.79 -20.65 -1.32
N ARG A 97 11.88 -21.57 -1.65
CA ARG A 97 11.00 -21.47 -2.82
C ARG A 97 10.19 -20.18 -2.75
N THR A 98 10.17 -19.43 -3.84
CA THR A 98 9.51 -18.12 -3.90
C THR A 98 8.75 -17.97 -5.22
N VAL A 99 7.49 -17.57 -5.15
CA VAL A 99 6.64 -17.32 -6.33
C VAL A 99 6.39 -15.81 -6.45
N VAL A 100 6.86 -15.20 -7.53
CA VAL A 100 6.75 -13.75 -7.75
C VAL A 100 5.83 -13.48 -8.93
N ALA A 101 4.61 -13.03 -8.64
CA ALA A 101 3.64 -12.64 -9.66
C ALA A 101 3.77 -11.13 -9.98
N THR A 102 4.40 -10.85 -11.10
CA THR A 102 4.74 -9.48 -11.52
C THR A 102 4.69 -9.31 -13.04
N GLY A 103 4.78 -8.07 -13.51
CA GLY A 103 4.96 -7.78 -14.93
C GLY A 103 6.41 -8.05 -15.37
N LYS A 104 6.60 -8.52 -16.62
CA LYS A 104 7.93 -8.84 -17.17
C LYS A 104 8.96 -7.70 -17.00
N GLY A 105 8.55 -6.45 -17.23
CA GLY A 105 9.42 -5.30 -17.10
C GLY A 105 9.93 -5.03 -15.68
N ALA A 106 9.29 -5.56 -14.64
CA ALA A 106 9.72 -5.36 -13.26
C ALA A 106 10.93 -6.23 -12.86
N VAL A 107 11.21 -7.27 -13.64
CA VAL A 107 12.33 -8.21 -13.42
C VAL A 107 13.30 -8.22 -14.60
N GLU A 108 13.11 -7.32 -15.57
CA GLU A 108 13.99 -7.21 -16.73
C GLU A 108 15.43 -6.84 -16.29
N GLY A 109 16.40 -7.59 -16.80
CA GLY A 109 17.81 -7.40 -16.45
C GLY A 109 18.23 -7.98 -15.10
N LEU A 110 17.32 -8.56 -14.31
CA LEU A 110 17.66 -9.22 -13.07
C LEU A 110 18.08 -10.67 -13.31
N THR A 111 19.04 -11.13 -12.53
CA THR A 111 19.38 -12.56 -12.44
C THR A 111 18.35 -13.25 -11.54
N VAL A 112 17.54 -14.15 -12.11
CA VAL A 112 16.51 -14.89 -11.38
C VAL A 112 17.14 -16.16 -10.82
N PRO A 113 17.15 -16.38 -9.50
CA PRO A 113 17.67 -17.60 -8.92
C PRO A 113 16.74 -18.78 -9.12
N ASP A 114 17.27 -20.01 -9.03
CA ASP A 114 16.52 -21.26 -9.24
C ASP A 114 15.33 -21.42 -8.26
N GLN A 115 15.39 -20.79 -7.10
CA GLN A 115 14.32 -20.80 -6.10
C GLN A 115 13.10 -19.96 -6.49
N VAL A 116 13.21 -19.11 -7.54
CA VAL A 116 12.18 -18.13 -7.90
C VAL A 116 11.41 -18.57 -9.13
N GLU A 117 10.10 -18.69 -8.99
CA GLU A 117 9.14 -18.90 -10.06
C GLU A 117 8.47 -17.59 -10.45
N LEU A 118 8.33 -17.32 -11.75
CA LEU A 118 7.75 -16.09 -12.32
C LEU A 118 6.53 -16.41 -13.19
N PRO A 119 5.35 -16.66 -12.62
CA PRO A 119 4.12 -16.84 -13.39
C PRO A 119 3.65 -15.49 -13.95
N PHE A 120 3.97 -15.21 -15.21
CA PHE A 120 3.53 -14.00 -15.88
C PHE A 120 2.11 -14.09 -16.42
N GLY A 121 1.36 -12.98 -16.32
CA GLY A 121 0.04 -12.86 -16.92
C GLY A 121 -1.07 -13.62 -16.20
N ILE A 122 -0.84 -14.02 -14.97
CA ILE A 122 -1.88 -14.64 -14.14
C ILE A 122 -2.94 -13.61 -13.74
N SER A 123 -4.15 -14.08 -13.51
CA SER A 123 -5.30 -13.26 -13.12
C SER A 123 -5.20 -12.76 -11.68
N LYS A 124 -6.04 -11.78 -11.33
CA LYS A 124 -6.17 -11.32 -9.95
C LYS A 124 -6.57 -12.43 -8.99
N ALA A 125 -7.48 -13.32 -9.41
CA ALA A 125 -7.90 -14.46 -8.59
C ALA A 125 -6.73 -15.42 -8.29
N GLU A 126 -5.90 -15.72 -9.29
CA GLU A 126 -4.69 -16.55 -9.12
C GLU A 126 -3.66 -15.85 -8.21
N CYS A 127 -3.52 -14.51 -8.29
CA CYS A 127 -2.68 -13.75 -7.36
C CYS A 127 -3.18 -13.87 -5.91
N LEU A 128 -4.49 -13.74 -5.68
CA LEU A 128 -5.08 -13.89 -4.34
C LEU A 128 -4.96 -15.34 -3.82
N GLN A 129 -5.09 -16.34 -4.70
CA GLN A 129 -4.84 -17.73 -4.35
C GLN A 129 -3.39 -17.93 -3.90
N LEU A 130 -2.40 -17.46 -4.67
CA LEU A 130 -0.99 -17.52 -4.28
C LEU A 130 -0.74 -16.85 -2.92
N ALA A 131 -1.33 -15.67 -2.68
CA ALA A 131 -1.19 -14.98 -1.40
C ALA A 131 -1.75 -15.79 -0.23
N GLN A 132 -2.87 -16.51 -0.43
CA GLN A 132 -3.48 -17.35 0.59
C GLN A 132 -2.69 -18.65 0.85
N GLN A 133 -2.12 -19.25 -0.19
CA GLN A 133 -1.36 -20.50 -0.08
C GLN A 133 0.08 -20.31 0.39
N ALA A 134 0.61 -19.09 0.31
CA ALA A 134 1.97 -18.79 0.74
C ALA A 134 2.14 -18.86 2.26
N ARG A 135 3.27 -19.38 2.71
CA ARG A 135 3.70 -19.32 4.12
C ARG A 135 3.96 -17.89 4.57
N LEU A 136 4.59 -17.09 3.70
CA LEU A 136 4.86 -15.66 3.92
C LEU A 136 4.52 -14.85 2.67
N ASN A 137 3.90 -13.70 2.86
CA ASN A 137 3.78 -12.67 1.84
C ASN A 137 4.86 -11.63 2.06
N ILE A 138 5.53 -11.16 0.99
CA ILE A 138 6.54 -10.11 1.09
C ILE A 138 6.29 -9.00 0.06
N VAL A 139 6.35 -7.75 0.52
CA VAL A 139 6.24 -6.56 -0.33
C VAL A 139 7.56 -5.79 -0.23
N PRO A 140 8.57 -6.15 -1.04
CA PRO A 140 9.87 -5.50 -1.04
C PRO A 140 9.74 -4.19 -1.82
N LEU A 141 9.78 -3.06 -1.14
CA LEU A 141 9.65 -1.74 -1.77
C LEU A 141 11.02 -1.13 -2.05
N GLN A 142 11.21 -0.66 -3.28
CA GLN A 142 12.43 0.04 -3.69
C GLN A 142 12.24 1.54 -3.54
N PRO A 143 12.97 2.23 -2.65
CA PRO A 143 12.94 3.67 -2.51
C PRO A 143 13.29 4.41 -3.82
N LYS A 144 12.44 5.38 -4.20
CA LYS A 144 12.66 6.30 -5.32
C LYS A 144 12.17 7.68 -4.93
N GLU A 145 12.96 8.71 -5.23
CA GLU A 145 12.73 10.08 -4.72
C GLU A 145 11.37 10.68 -5.12
N ASN A 146 10.94 10.49 -6.33
CA ASN A 146 9.74 11.18 -6.83
C ASN A 146 8.44 10.37 -6.72
N ILE A 147 8.47 9.24 -6.01
CA ILE A 147 7.29 8.39 -5.82
C ILE A 147 6.69 8.64 -4.44
N THR A 148 5.39 8.87 -4.40
CA THR A 148 4.71 9.23 -3.16
C THR A 148 4.19 8.02 -2.40
N ALA A 149 3.63 7.03 -3.10
CA ALA A 149 3.05 5.83 -2.52
C ALA A 149 3.25 4.62 -3.43
N ALA A 150 3.46 3.44 -2.85
CA ALA A 150 3.50 2.16 -3.55
C ALA A 150 3.25 1.00 -2.57
N GLY A 151 2.53 -0.03 -3.05
CA GLY A 151 2.35 -1.27 -2.28
C GLY A 151 1.08 -1.37 -1.46
N GLN A 152 0.37 -0.28 -1.18
CA GLN A 152 -0.77 -0.23 -0.26
C GLN A 152 -1.85 -1.28 -0.58
N VAL A 153 -2.22 -1.45 -1.84
CA VAL A 153 -3.21 -2.46 -2.25
C VAL A 153 -2.77 -3.87 -1.85
N THR A 154 -1.53 -4.23 -2.16
CA THR A 154 -0.99 -5.57 -1.85
C THR A 154 -0.89 -5.79 -0.34
N ILE A 155 -0.51 -4.76 0.41
CA ILE A 155 -0.46 -4.80 1.88
C ILE A 155 -1.85 -5.07 2.46
N VAL A 156 -2.83 -4.24 2.10
CA VAL A 156 -4.19 -4.36 2.65
C VAL A 156 -4.86 -5.67 2.24
N GLU A 157 -4.64 -6.16 1.01
CA GLU A 157 -5.15 -7.46 0.58
C GLU A 157 -4.58 -8.62 1.40
N ALA A 158 -3.27 -8.65 1.65
CA ALA A 158 -2.66 -9.68 2.49
C ALA A 158 -3.19 -9.64 3.93
N MET A 159 -3.34 -8.44 4.50
CA MET A 159 -3.91 -8.24 5.82
C MET A 159 -5.37 -8.71 5.89
N MET A 160 -6.23 -8.36 4.90
CA MET A 160 -7.62 -8.80 4.85
C MET A 160 -7.76 -10.33 4.78
N MET A 161 -6.80 -11.00 4.15
CA MET A 161 -6.75 -12.46 4.11
C MET A 161 -6.17 -13.09 5.38
N GLY A 162 -5.68 -12.29 6.32
CA GLY A 162 -5.07 -12.80 7.56
C GLY A 162 -3.76 -13.53 7.32
N ARG A 163 -2.97 -13.08 6.32
CA ARG A 163 -1.71 -13.74 5.99
C ARG A 163 -0.51 -12.98 6.57
N PRO A 164 0.49 -13.71 7.09
CA PRO A 164 1.71 -13.07 7.61
C PRO A 164 2.39 -12.30 6.48
N LEU A 165 2.79 -11.06 6.79
CA LEU A 165 3.27 -10.09 5.81
C LEU A 165 4.56 -9.43 6.26
N ILE A 166 5.58 -9.44 5.40
CA ILE A 166 6.82 -8.66 5.52
C ILE A 166 6.74 -7.50 4.51
N VAL A 167 7.02 -6.29 4.96
CA VAL A 167 6.99 -5.08 4.10
C VAL A 167 8.21 -4.23 4.35
N THR A 168 8.83 -3.71 3.30
CA THR A 168 9.84 -2.66 3.44
C THR A 168 9.21 -1.39 4.02
N ASP A 169 9.78 -0.84 5.11
CA ASP A 169 9.28 0.40 5.73
C ASP A 169 9.61 1.61 4.87
N PHE A 170 8.84 1.76 3.80
CA PHE A 170 8.90 2.88 2.88
C PHE A 170 7.52 3.17 2.27
N TYR A 171 7.35 4.31 1.63
CA TYR A 171 6.10 4.75 0.99
C TYR A 171 4.87 4.73 1.92
N GLY A 172 5.07 4.95 3.23
CA GLY A 172 4.00 4.93 4.21
C GLY A 172 3.51 3.52 4.57
N ALA A 173 4.37 2.49 4.47
CA ALA A 173 4.03 1.15 4.94
C ALA A 173 3.66 1.12 6.43
N SER A 174 4.33 1.94 7.25
CA SER A 174 4.05 2.13 8.68
C SER A 174 2.71 2.85 8.97
N ASP A 175 2.04 3.42 7.98
CA ASP A 175 0.65 3.89 8.13
C ASP A 175 -0.37 2.72 8.14
N TYR A 176 0.05 1.54 7.68
CA TYR A 176 -0.78 0.34 7.54
C TYR A 176 -0.36 -0.79 8.49
N ILE A 177 0.92 -0.92 8.76
CA ILE A 177 1.51 -2.02 9.53
C ILE A 177 1.99 -1.52 10.89
N ILE A 178 1.52 -2.17 11.94
CA ILE A 178 2.11 -2.07 13.28
C ILE A 178 3.14 -3.18 13.38
N HIS A 179 4.44 -2.79 13.39
CA HIS A 179 5.55 -3.73 13.39
C HIS A 179 5.48 -4.72 14.57
N GLY A 180 5.58 -6.01 14.26
CA GLY A 180 5.52 -7.09 15.25
C GLY A 180 4.12 -7.42 15.78
N GLU A 181 3.07 -6.66 15.34
CA GLU A 181 1.68 -6.87 15.75
C GLU A 181 0.78 -7.28 14.57
N THR A 182 0.78 -6.50 13.48
CA THR A 182 -0.07 -6.74 12.30
C THR A 182 0.74 -7.06 11.03
N GLY A 183 2.04 -7.14 11.14
CA GLY A 183 2.99 -7.46 10.08
C GLY A 183 4.42 -7.15 10.53
N TRP A 184 5.37 -7.37 9.64
CA TRP A 184 6.78 -7.17 9.92
C TRP A 184 7.39 -6.14 8.99
N LEU A 185 7.90 -5.03 9.54
CA LEU A 185 8.58 -4.01 8.76
C LEU A 185 10.08 -4.30 8.70
N VAL A 186 10.67 -4.16 7.51
CA VAL A 186 12.10 -4.32 7.25
C VAL A 186 12.70 -3.03 6.68
N GLU A 187 13.98 -2.81 6.92
CA GLU A 187 14.69 -1.63 6.46
C GLU A 187 14.80 -1.59 4.92
N PRO A 188 14.66 -0.41 4.30
CA PRO A 188 14.87 -0.24 2.87
C PRO A 188 16.29 -0.60 2.43
N ASN A 189 16.41 -1.25 1.27
CA ASN A 189 17.70 -1.66 0.68
C ASN A 189 18.57 -2.55 1.61
N SER A 190 17.96 -3.22 2.59
CA SER A 190 18.68 -4.04 3.57
C SER A 190 18.43 -5.54 3.32
N LEU A 191 19.41 -6.19 2.72
CA LEU A 191 19.41 -7.64 2.55
C LEU A 191 19.36 -8.37 3.90
N ALA A 192 20.12 -7.90 4.87
CA ALA A 192 20.16 -8.48 6.21
C ALA A 192 18.78 -8.43 6.89
N SER A 193 18.11 -7.28 6.85
CA SER A 193 16.80 -7.11 7.46
C SER A 193 15.74 -8.04 6.84
N ILE A 194 15.80 -8.27 5.52
CA ILE A 194 14.89 -9.24 4.85
C ILE A 194 15.23 -10.66 5.30
N ILE A 195 16.51 -11.05 5.33
CA ILE A 195 16.93 -12.39 5.74
C ILE A 195 16.50 -12.67 7.17
N GLU A 196 16.77 -11.77 8.11
CA GLU A 196 16.40 -11.91 9.52
C GLU A 196 14.87 -12.05 9.71
N ALA A 197 14.09 -11.21 9.02
CA ALA A 197 12.64 -11.27 9.10
C ALA A 197 12.06 -12.57 8.50
N VAL A 198 12.59 -13.00 7.35
CA VAL A 198 12.18 -14.24 6.72
C VAL A 198 12.55 -15.43 7.59
N ASP A 199 13.79 -15.51 8.09
CA ASP A 199 14.24 -16.62 8.92
C ASP A 199 13.41 -16.75 10.20
N LEU A 200 13.18 -15.63 10.90
CA LEU A 200 12.32 -15.59 12.07
C LEU A 200 10.91 -16.11 11.78
N LEU A 201 10.25 -15.52 10.79
CA LEU A 201 8.85 -15.85 10.50
C LEU A 201 8.69 -17.20 9.79
N TRP A 202 9.71 -17.68 9.10
CA TRP A 202 9.66 -19.00 8.45
C TRP A 202 9.56 -20.14 9.46
N HIS A 203 10.19 -19.99 10.62
CA HIS A 203 10.33 -21.03 11.63
C HIS A 203 9.36 -20.89 12.83
N ASP A 204 8.68 -19.74 12.98
CA ASP A 204 7.75 -19.50 14.09
C ASP A 204 6.29 -19.50 13.63
N ASP A 205 5.65 -20.67 13.65
CA ASP A 205 4.26 -20.85 13.24
C ASP A 205 3.30 -20.05 14.12
N ALA A 206 3.56 -19.99 15.45
CA ALA A 206 2.70 -19.29 16.38
C ALA A 206 2.73 -17.77 16.14
N LEU A 207 3.93 -17.22 15.87
CA LEU A 207 4.08 -15.80 15.52
C LEU A 207 3.39 -15.47 14.19
N ARG A 208 3.56 -16.33 13.15
CA ARG A 208 2.87 -16.12 11.87
C ARG A 208 1.35 -16.10 12.03
N GLN A 209 0.81 -17.06 12.77
CA GLN A 209 -0.63 -17.13 13.02
C GLN A 209 -1.11 -15.86 13.74
N LYS A 210 -0.44 -15.47 14.81
CA LYS A 210 -0.77 -14.25 15.57
C LYS A 210 -0.74 -12.99 14.70
N LEU A 211 0.31 -12.81 13.91
CA LEU A 211 0.42 -11.66 13.00
C LEU A 211 -0.71 -11.63 11.98
N GLY A 212 -1.05 -12.79 11.38
CA GLY A 212 -2.14 -12.89 10.42
C GLY A 212 -3.51 -12.59 11.03
N GLU A 213 -3.83 -13.13 12.19
CA GLU A 213 -5.09 -12.88 12.90
C GLU A 213 -5.24 -11.40 13.27
N ASN A 214 -4.20 -10.80 13.83
CA ASN A 214 -4.17 -9.38 14.17
C ASN A 214 -4.29 -8.49 12.92
N ALA A 215 -3.55 -8.82 11.84
CA ALA A 215 -3.62 -8.11 10.59
C ALA A 215 -5.04 -8.07 10.03
N ARG A 216 -5.72 -9.23 10.03
CA ARG A 216 -7.10 -9.33 9.54
C ARG A 216 -8.07 -8.50 10.36
N ALA A 217 -8.01 -8.62 11.69
CA ALA A 217 -8.85 -7.86 12.59
C ALA A 217 -8.67 -6.35 12.37
N TYR A 218 -7.42 -5.91 12.34
CA TYR A 218 -7.06 -4.51 12.10
C TYR A 218 -7.54 -4.00 10.74
N ALA A 219 -7.31 -4.79 9.66
CA ALA A 219 -7.73 -4.40 8.32
C ALA A 219 -9.27 -4.33 8.18
N GLN A 220 -10.00 -5.27 8.77
CA GLN A 220 -11.47 -5.24 8.76
C GLN A 220 -12.03 -4.01 9.49
N GLU A 221 -11.39 -3.58 10.56
CA GLU A 221 -11.80 -2.38 11.30
C GLU A 221 -11.46 -1.08 10.57
N HIS A 222 -10.25 -0.99 10.01
CA HIS A 222 -9.68 0.27 9.52
C HIS A 222 -9.64 0.41 7.99
N PHE A 223 -9.54 -0.70 7.24
CA PHE A 223 -9.30 -0.68 5.78
C PHE A 223 -10.44 -1.30 4.97
N SER A 224 -11.62 -1.45 5.56
CA SER A 224 -12.82 -1.97 4.90
C SER A 224 -13.63 -0.86 4.23
N ASP A 225 -14.46 -1.23 3.23
CA ASP A 225 -15.40 -0.30 2.59
C ASP A 225 -16.34 0.41 3.59
N PRO A 226 -16.90 -0.26 4.62
CA PRO A 226 -17.69 0.43 5.63
C PRO A 226 -16.89 1.46 6.45
N SER A 227 -15.63 1.19 6.75
CA SER A 227 -14.76 2.15 7.44
C SER A 227 -14.51 3.39 6.56
N ALA A 228 -14.18 3.19 5.28
CA ALA A 228 -14.00 4.28 4.33
C ALA A 228 -15.30 5.08 4.14
N GLY A 229 -16.45 4.43 4.09
CA GLY A 229 -17.77 5.08 3.98
C GLY A 229 -18.04 6.05 5.12
N ARG A 230 -17.80 5.64 6.36
CA ARG A 230 -17.94 6.52 7.54
C ARG A 230 -17.01 7.74 7.48
N GLN A 231 -15.77 7.55 7.06
CA GLN A 231 -14.81 8.64 6.91
C GLN A 231 -15.21 9.60 5.80
N LEU A 232 -15.66 9.08 4.67
CA LEU A 232 -16.16 9.88 3.55
C LEU A 232 -17.37 10.73 3.95
N GLU A 233 -18.33 10.16 4.67
CA GLU A 233 -19.51 10.88 5.18
C GLU A 233 -19.08 12.04 6.09
N ARG A 234 -18.14 11.83 6.99
CA ARG A 234 -17.59 12.89 7.85
C ARG A 234 -16.95 14.00 7.02
N ILE A 235 -16.05 13.66 6.10
CA ILE A 235 -15.34 14.64 5.26
C ILE A 235 -16.33 15.46 4.42
N LEU A 236 -17.32 14.81 3.80
CA LEU A 236 -18.34 15.49 3.01
C LEU A 236 -19.18 16.44 3.85
N SER A 237 -19.55 16.03 5.06
CA SER A 237 -20.32 16.86 5.99
C SER A 237 -19.52 18.10 6.42
N GLU A 238 -18.24 17.95 6.72
CA GLU A 238 -17.36 19.06 7.07
C GLU A 238 -17.19 20.05 5.91
N VAL A 239 -16.97 19.56 4.68
CA VAL A 239 -16.84 20.39 3.48
C VAL A 239 -18.15 21.13 3.17
N ALA A 240 -19.31 20.47 3.34
CA ALA A 240 -20.61 21.06 3.11
C ALA A 240 -20.92 22.21 4.08
N VAL A 241 -20.55 22.06 5.36
CA VAL A 241 -20.74 23.09 6.39
C VAL A 241 -19.79 24.28 6.17
N ALA A 242 -18.59 24.04 5.67
CA ALA A 242 -17.61 25.11 5.41
C ALA A 242 -17.96 25.97 4.19
N GLN A 243 -18.85 25.53 3.30
CA GLN A 243 -19.30 26.35 2.17
C GLN A 243 -20.47 27.26 2.59
N PRO A 244 -20.39 28.59 2.34
CA PRO A 244 -21.52 29.47 2.57
C PRO A 244 -22.70 28.97 1.73
N SER A 245 -23.89 28.93 2.35
CA SER A 245 -25.11 28.47 1.69
C SER A 245 -25.32 29.23 0.37
N VAL A 246 -25.93 28.59 -0.62
CA VAL A 246 -26.24 29.22 -1.92
C VAL A 246 -27.07 30.50 -1.70
N GLU A 247 -27.90 30.52 -0.65
CA GLU A 247 -28.67 31.71 -0.24
C GLU A 247 -27.80 32.88 0.20
N SER A 248 -26.69 32.64 0.91
CA SER A 248 -25.75 33.72 1.31
C SER A 248 -24.96 34.27 0.13
N LYS A 249 -24.70 33.47 -0.90
CA LYS A 249 -24.06 33.92 -2.14
C LYS A 249 -25.00 34.77 -3.01
N LEU A 250 -26.28 34.44 -3.05
CA LEU A 250 -27.30 35.22 -3.75
C LEU A 250 -27.51 36.60 -3.08
N GLN A 251 -27.52 36.66 -1.76
CA GLN A 251 -27.64 37.95 -1.03
C GLN A 251 -26.44 38.86 -1.20
N LEU A 252 -25.22 38.34 -1.37
CA LEU A 252 -24.02 39.13 -1.65
C LEU A 252 -23.98 39.66 -3.08
N THR A 253 -24.65 38.98 -4.04
CA THR A 253 -24.74 39.43 -5.45
C THR A 253 -25.87 40.45 -5.66
N GLU A 254 -26.87 40.53 -4.78
CA GLU A 254 -27.92 41.52 -4.83
C GLU A 254 -27.54 42.86 -4.15
N GLN A 255 -26.43 42.89 -3.41
CA GLN A 255 -25.92 44.10 -2.72
C GLN A 255 -24.69 44.76 -3.41
N ALA A 256 -24.23 44.22 -4.54
CA ALA A 256 -23.13 44.73 -5.36
C ALA A 256 -23.63 45.31 -6.68
#